data_84af082ab48eda3a69cf2d55ea0ced04
#
_entry.id   84af082ab48eda3a69cf2d55ea0ced04
#
_cell.length_a   1.000
_cell.length_b   1.000
_cell.length_c   1.000
_cell.angle_alpha   90.00
_cell.angle_beta   90.00
_cell.angle_gamma   90.00
#
_symmetry.space_group_name_H-M   'P 1'
#
loop_
_entity.id
_entity.type
_entity.pdbx_description
1 polymer ?
#
loop_
_entity_poly.entity_id
_entity_poly.type
_entity_poly.pdbx_seq_one_letter_code
_entity_poly.pdbx_strand_id
1 'polypeptide(L)'
;LRVIHTPGHSAGHIALFAERQGVLFAGDTCANMFGLGPSIMYEDAAEGMGSLARLATLDFEAVCFGHGRAITRDAAGRFRRRWAGGI
;
A
#
# COMPACT_ATOMS: atom_id res chain seq x y z
N LEU A 1 -6.92 15.06 2.21
CA LEU A 1 -5.85 14.21 1.68
C LEU A 1 -4.74 14.08 2.72
N ARG A 2 -4.45 12.86 3.14
CA ARG A 2 -3.38 12.59 4.11
C ARG A 2 -2.13 12.11 3.40
N VAL A 3 -0.99 12.63 3.81
CA VAL A 3 0.31 12.11 3.41
C VAL A 3 0.77 11.11 4.45
N ILE A 4 1.16 9.91 4.00
CA ILE A 4 1.60 8.83 4.87
C ILE A 4 3.01 8.45 4.46
N HIS A 5 3.96 8.54 5.38
CA HIS A 5 5.33 8.11 5.12
C HIS A 5 5.39 6.59 5.02
N THR A 6 5.87 6.08 3.90
CA THR A 6 5.93 4.66 3.59
C THR A 6 7.33 4.27 3.12
N PRO A 7 8.33 4.33 4.03
CA PRO A 7 9.69 3.99 3.64
C PRO A 7 9.83 2.50 3.30
N GLY A 8 10.82 2.18 2.53
CA GLY A 8 11.12 0.81 2.10
C GLY A 8 11.59 0.76 0.68
N HIS A 9 10.72 1.08 -0.29
CA HIS A 9 11.12 1.25 -1.69
C HIS A 9 12.21 2.34 -1.79
N SER A 10 11.98 3.45 -1.10
CA SER A 10 12.99 4.47 -0.83
C SER A 10 12.72 5.09 0.53
N ALA A 11 13.72 5.77 1.10
CA ALA A 11 13.59 6.37 2.43
C ALA A 11 12.54 7.49 2.46
N GLY A 12 12.39 8.22 1.36
CA GLY A 12 11.46 9.34 1.27
C GLY A 12 10.10 9.00 0.65
N HIS A 13 9.82 7.73 0.41
CA HIS A 13 8.58 7.34 -0.25
C HIS A 13 7.36 7.67 0.62
N ILE A 14 6.30 8.15 -0.03
CA ILE A 14 5.03 8.46 0.61
C ILE A 14 3.88 7.82 -0.14
N ALA A 15 2.80 7.57 0.58
CA ALA A 15 1.49 7.26 0.03
C ALA A 15 0.55 8.44 0.31
N LEU A 16 -0.49 8.56 -0.47
CA LEU A 16 -1.52 9.59 -0.28
C LEU A 16 -2.85 8.92 -0.04
N PHE A 17 -3.56 9.37 0.99
CA PHE A 17 -4.85 8.79 1.34
C PHE A 17 -5.95 9.86 1.23
N ALA A 18 -6.83 9.68 0.24
CA ALA A 18 -8.02 10.50 0.05
C ALA A 18 -9.15 9.89 0.91
N GLU A 19 -9.23 10.28 2.18
CA GLU A 19 -10.10 9.64 3.17
C GLU A 19 -11.58 9.70 2.78
N ARG A 20 -12.03 10.86 2.31
CA ARG A 20 -13.44 11.05 1.97
C ARG A 20 -13.88 10.17 0.81
N GLN A 21 -13.00 10.00 -0.16
CA GLN A 21 -13.28 9.19 -1.33
C GLN A 21 -13.01 7.71 -1.09
N GLY A 22 -12.29 7.38 -0.02
CA GLY A 22 -11.91 6.00 0.25
C GLY A 22 -10.87 5.46 -0.71
N VAL A 23 -9.95 6.30 -1.18
CA VAL A 23 -8.94 5.91 -2.17
C VAL A 23 -7.55 6.10 -1.60
N LEU A 24 -6.75 5.04 -1.67
CA LEU A 24 -5.34 5.08 -1.31
C LEU A 24 -4.50 5.12 -2.58
N PHE A 25 -3.55 6.03 -2.63
CA PHE A 25 -2.54 6.09 -3.68
C PHE A 25 -1.23 5.56 -3.07
N ALA A 26 -0.99 4.26 -3.27
CA ALA A 26 0.11 3.56 -2.61
C ALA A 26 1.47 3.79 -3.26
N GLY A 27 1.49 4.29 -4.50
CA GLY A 27 2.74 4.47 -5.22
C GLY A 27 3.46 3.15 -5.41
N ASP A 28 4.74 3.13 -5.07
CA ASP A 28 5.58 1.93 -5.22
C ASP A 28 5.78 1.18 -3.91
N THR A 29 4.95 1.43 -2.89
CA THR A 29 4.99 0.66 -1.64
C THR A 29 4.70 -0.81 -1.91
N CYS A 30 3.82 -1.07 -2.89
CA CYS A 30 3.43 -2.40 -3.32
C CYS A 30 2.99 -2.31 -4.78
N ALA A 31 2.59 -3.44 -5.35
CA ALA A 31 2.18 -3.51 -6.74
C ALA A 31 1.09 -4.54 -6.93
N ASN A 32 0.39 -4.46 -8.06
CA ASN A 32 -0.63 -5.43 -8.44
C ASN A 32 -0.38 -5.83 -9.91
N MET A 33 0.76 -6.47 -10.14
CA MET A 33 1.17 -6.91 -11.49
C MET A 33 0.59 -8.28 -11.83
N PHE A 34 0.76 -9.23 -10.92
CA PHE A 34 0.26 -10.61 -11.06
C PHE A 34 -0.53 -10.99 -9.81
N GLY A 35 -1.21 -10.01 -9.22
CA GLY A 35 -1.86 -10.09 -7.93
C GLY A 35 -1.21 -9.10 -6.98
N LEU A 36 -1.89 -8.82 -5.88
CA LEU A 36 -1.40 -7.89 -4.88
C LEU A 36 -0.17 -8.48 -4.18
N GLY A 37 0.93 -7.77 -4.25
CA GLY A 37 2.17 -8.19 -3.64
C GLY A 37 3.08 -7.03 -3.31
N PRO A 38 4.22 -7.30 -2.67
CA PRO A 38 5.18 -6.25 -2.37
C PRO A 38 5.80 -5.69 -3.64
N SER A 39 6.42 -4.53 -3.52
CA SER A 39 7.18 -3.95 -4.63
C SER A 39 8.31 -4.89 -5.05
N ILE A 40 8.68 -4.82 -6.33
CA ILE A 40 9.78 -5.62 -6.86
C ILE A 40 11.11 -5.28 -6.15
N MET A 41 11.30 -4.02 -5.82
CA MET A 41 12.54 -3.55 -5.20
C MET A 41 12.26 -2.67 -3.99
N TYR A 42 12.95 -2.98 -2.90
CA TYR A 42 13.00 -2.11 -1.73
C TYR A 42 14.46 -1.81 -1.39
N GLU A 43 14.75 -0.57 -1.04
CA GLU A 43 16.02 -0.22 -0.41
C GLU A 43 16.13 -0.84 0.98
N ASP A 44 14.99 -0.95 1.66
CA ASP A 44 14.89 -1.58 2.97
C ASP A 44 13.60 -2.40 3.03
N ALA A 45 13.74 -3.71 2.91
CA ALA A 45 12.59 -4.62 2.87
C ALA A 45 11.82 -4.66 4.20
N ALA A 46 12.52 -4.58 5.32
CA ALA A 46 11.87 -4.59 6.65
C ALA A 46 11.01 -3.34 6.83
N GLU A 47 11.53 -2.17 6.44
CA GLU A 47 10.77 -0.93 6.44
C GLU A 47 9.58 -1.00 5.50
N GLY A 48 9.77 -1.60 4.32
CA GLY A 48 8.70 -1.79 3.36
C GLY A 48 7.56 -2.63 3.92
N MET A 49 7.87 -3.72 4.58
CA MET A 49 6.84 -4.56 5.21
C MET A 49 6.11 -3.81 6.33
N GLY A 50 6.84 -3.02 7.14
CA GLY A 50 6.23 -2.18 8.16
C GLY A 50 5.29 -1.13 7.57
N SER A 51 5.67 -0.53 6.44
CA SER A 51 4.82 0.42 5.73
C SER A 51 3.54 -0.24 5.23
N LEU A 52 3.63 -1.43 4.65
CA LEU A 52 2.46 -2.17 4.17
C LEU A 52 1.52 -2.53 5.33
N ALA A 53 2.07 -2.95 6.46
CA ALA A 53 1.26 -3.24 7.65
C ALA A 53 0.53 -1.99 8.14
N ARG A 54 1.18 -0.82 8.12
CA ARG A 54 0.53 0.44 8.49
C ARG A 54 -0.59 0.80 7.52
N LEU A 55 -0.36 0.68 6.21
CA LEU A 55 -1.41 0.96 5.22
C LEU A 55 -2.60 0.02 5.39
N ALA A 56 -2.35 -1.21 5.78
CA ALA A 56 -3.42 -2.20 6.00
C ALA A 56 -4.36 -1.81 7.16
N THR A 57 -3.98 -0.88 8.02
CA THR A 57 -4.85 -0.40 9.09
C THR A 57 -5.84 0.66 8.64
N LEU A 58 -5.66 1.21 7.44
CA LEU A 58 -6.53 2.27 6.92
C LEU A 58 -7.79 1.66 6.31
N ASP A 59 -8.82 2.49 6.15
CA ASP A 59 -10.09 2.06 5.59
C ASP A 59 -10.27 2.67 4.21
N PHE A 60 -9.98 1.89 3.17
CA PHE A 60 -10.10 2.35 1.79
C PHE A 60 -10.78 1.29 0.93
N GLU A 61 -11.66 1.73 0.05
CA GLU A 61 -12.36 0.86 -0.90
C GLU A 61 -11.49 0.56 -2.12
N ALA A 62 -10.71 1.54 -2.54
CA ALA A 62 -9.88 1.45 -3.74
C ALA A 62 -8.44 1.82 -3.45
N VAL A 63 -7.53 1.25 -4.21
CA VAL A 63 -6.11 1.57 -4.14
C VAL A 63 -5.52 1.63 -5.53
N CYS A 64 -4.69 2.65 -5.77
CA CYS A 64 -3.95 2.82 -7.01
C CYS A 64 -2.47 2.63 -6.74
N PHE A 65 -1.76 2.06 -7.70
CA PHE A 65 -0.33 1.73 -7.59
C PHE A 65 0.46 2.48 -8.66
N GLY A 66 1.76 2.63 -8.42
CA GLY A 66 2.67 3.09 -9.46
C GLY A 66 2.81 2.06 -10.58
N HIS A 67 2.69 0.78 -10.24
CA HIS A 67 2.77 -0.33 -11.20
C HIS A 67 1.62 -1.30 -10.95
N GLY A 68 0.93 -1.67 -12.05
CA GLY A 68 -0.14 -2.63 -12.00
C GLY A 68 -1.51 -1.99 -11.91
N ARG A 69 -2.52 -2.84 -11.89
CA ARG A 69 -3.92 -2.42 -11.91
C ARG A 69 -4.39 -1.93 -10.56
N ALA A 70 -5.21 -0.89 -10.56
CA ALA A 70 -5.92 -0.48 -9.36
C ALA A 70 -6.87 -1.59 -8.89
N ILE A 71 -7.02 -1.68 -7.57
CA ILE A 71 -8.04 -2.51 -6.94
C ILE A 71 -9.17 -1.56 -6.55
N THR A 72 -10.38 -1.84 -7.02
CA THR A 72 -11.50 -0.92 -6.88
C THR A 72 -12.57 -1.37 -5.89
N ARG A 73 -12.42 -2.57 -5.31
CA ARG A 73 -13.36 -3.09 -4.33
C ARG A 73 -12.62 -3.78 -3.20
N ASP A 74 -13.05 -3.55 -1.97
CA ASP A 74 -12.53 -4.21 -0.77
C ASP A 74 -11.00 -4.16 -0.70
N ALA A 75 -10.43 -3.05 -1.13
CA ALA A 75 -8.97 -2.95 -1.21
C ALA A 75 -8.33 -3.04 0.18
N ALA A 76 -8.91 -2.37 1.18
CA ALA A 76 -8.40 -2.47 2.54
C ALA A 76 -8.47 -3.89 3.09
N GLY A 77 -9.55 -4.60 2.81
CA GLY A 77 -9.71 -6.00 3.22
C GLY A 77 -8.62 -6.88 2.60
N ARG A 78 -8.32 -6.66 1.32
CA ARG A 78 -7.25 -7.39 0.62
C ARG A 78 -5.88 -7.09 1.22
N PHE A 79 -5.61 -5.82 1.58
CA PHE A 79 -4.39 -5.44 2.26
C PHE A 79 -4.26 -6.12 3.62
N ARG A 80 -5.34 -6.15 4.40
CA ARG A 80 -5.34 -6.79 5.72
C ARG A 80 -5.06 -8.29 5.62
N ARG A 81 -5.70 -8.97 4.69
CA ARG A 81 -5.48 -10.40 4.48
C ARG A 81 -4.05 -10.71 4.06
N ARG A 82 -3.42 -9.79 3.34
CA ARG A 82 -2.06 -9.99 2.82
C ARG A 82 -0.97 -9.61 3.82
N TRP A 83 -1.17 -8.53 4.59
CA TRP A 83 -0.10 -7.96 5.38
C TRP A 83 -0.38 -7.74 6.86
N ALA A 84 -1.61 -7.53 7.28
CA ALA A 84 -1.88 -7.23 8.69
C ALA A 84 -1.94 -8.47 9.55
N GLY A 85 -2.57 -9.51 9.06
CA GLY A 85 -2.77 -10.72 9.84
C GLY A 85 -1.58 -11.67 9.89
N GLY A 86 -0.61 -11.45 9.04
CA GLY A 86 0.53 -12.35 8.91
C GLY A 86 1.63 -12.15 9.95
N ILE A 87 1.36 -11.36 10.90
CA ILE A 87 2.33 -10.99 11.91
C ILE A 87 2.31 -11.97 13.07
#